data_fe8e9c3db0674c231056504952b120ca
#
_entry.id   fe8e9c3db0674c231056504952b120ca
#
_cell.length_a   1.000
_cell.length_b   1.000
_cell.length_c   1.000
_cell.angle_alpha   90.00
_cell.angle_beta   90.00
_cell.angle_gamma   90.00
#
_symmetry.space_group_name_H-M   'P 1'
#
loop_
_entity.id
_entity.type
_entity.pdbx_description
1 polymer ?
#
loop_
_entity_poly.entity_id
_entity_poly.type
_entity_poly.pdbx_seq_one_letter_code
_entity_poly.pdbx_strand_id
1 'polypeptide(L)'
;MNQMARLPAPVEPGAPPRRRRHARSGTFGVLDIGSTKVVCLIARIESDGTPRVLGFGWQRGRGVKGGSVTDLEEAERAIRAAVGQAEEMADTRLSGVIVNLSCGQPDSRQLNIQWGIGGRAVTEGDLRAILNEGRRRTTEDGRETVHAIPLGFTVDATPGVEDPRSMICDTLAARLHMVS
;
A
#
# COMPACT_ATOMS: atom_id res chain seq x y z
N MET A 1 55.83 -22.32 16.52
CA MET A 1 55.10 -21.05 16.45
C MET A 1 54.25 -21.10 15.21
N ASN A 2 52.95 -21.36 15.40
CA ASN A 2 52.03 -21.67 14.31
C ASN A 2 51.14 -20.41 14.11
N GLN A 3 51.38 -19.63 13.05
CA GLN A 3 50.51 -18.50 12.68
C GLN A 3 49.27 -19.06 11.96
N MET A 4 48.15 -19.19 12.68
CA MET A 4 46.88 -19.41 12.07
C MET A 4 46.46 -18.15 11.31
N ALA A 5 46.42 -18.25 9.97
CA ALA A 5 45.85 -17.25 9.09
C ALA A 5 44.35 -17.13 9.42
N ARG A 6 43.93 -15.95 9.89
CA ARG A 6 42.52 -15.59 10.04
C ARG A 6 41.89 -15.47 8.64
N LEU A 7 40.87 -16.28 8.37
CA LEU A 7 40.00 -16.15 7.22
C LEU A 7 39.27 -14.79 7.32
N PRO A 8 39.14 -14.03 6.21
CA PRO A 8 38.33 -12.83 6.20
C PRO A 8 36.87 -13.15 6.47
N ALA A 9 36.20 -12.30 7.25
CA ALA A 9 34.77 -12.41 7.56
C ALA A 9 33.92 -12.39 6.25
N PRO A 10 32.80 -13.14 6.21
CA PRO A 10 31.91 -13.10 5.05
C PRO A 10 31.39 -11.68 4.86
N VAL A 11 31.52 -11.19 3.63
CA VAL A 11 30.90 -9.92 3.18
C VAL A 11 29.40 -10.15 3.15
N GLU A 12 28.65 -9.48 4.04
CA GLU A 12 27.21 -9.47 3.96
C GLU A 12 26.78 -8.88 2.59
N PRO A 13 25.85 -9.52 1.86
CA PRO A 13 25.34 -8.95 0.63
C PRO A 13 24.64 -7.63 1.00
N GLY A 14 25.21 -6.52 0.49
CA GLY A 14 24.66 -5.19 0.68
C GLY A 14 23.19 -5.14 0.27
N ALA A 15 22.34 -4.60 1.12
CA ALA A 15 20.92 -4.41 0.82
C ALA A 15 20.82 -3.69 -0.54
N PRO A 16 19.92 -4.15 -1.45
CA PRO A 16 19.76 -3.52 -2.74
C PRO A 16 19.41 -2.05 -2.55
N PRO A 17 19.93 -1.15 -3.40
CA PRO A 17 19.66 0.27 -3.28
C PRO A 17 18.15 0.47 -3.38
N ARG A 18 17.54 0.99 -2.32
CA ARG A 18 16.13 1.40 -2.34
C ARG A 18 15.99 2.41 -3.49
N ARG A 19 15.38 2.00 -4.61
CA ARG A 19 15.00 2.92 -5.67
C ARG A 19 14.15 4.00 -5.01
N ARG A 20 14.67 5.23 -4.97
CA ARG A 20 13.86 6.40 -4.63
C ARG A 20 12.72 6.43 -5.65
N ARG A 21 11.54 5.99 -5.24
CA ARG A 21 10.32 6.33 -5.96
C ARG A 21 10.36 7.84 -6.07
N HIS A 22 10.42 8.37 -7.29
CA HIS A 22 10.29 9.79 -7.51
C HIS A 22 8.99 10.20 -6.81
N ALA A 23 9.14 10.90 -5.69
CA ALA A 23 8.00 11.47 -5.00
C ALA A 23 7.30 12.34 -6.05
N ARG A 24 6.07 11.98 -6.40
CA ARG A 24 5.29 12.84 -7.28
C ARG A 24 5.19 14.17 -6.56
N SER A 25 5.86 15.18 -7.10
CA SER A 25 5.70 16.55 -6.62
C SER A 25 4.22 16.91 -6.77
N GLY A 26 3.55 17.12 -5.65
CA GLY A 26 2.12 17.41 -5.67
C GLY A 26 1.55 17.50 -4.26
N THR A 27 0.44 18.19 -4.15
CA THR A 27 -0.33 18.26 -2.91
C THR A 27 -1.17 17.00 -2.75
N PHE A 28 -1.20 16.42 -1.56
CA PHE A 28 -1.99 15.25 -1.22
C PHE A 28 -2.64 15.43 0.15
N GLY A 29 -3.78 14.79 0.35
CA GLY A 29 -4.49 14.73 1.62
C GLY A 29 -4.36 13.37 2.30
N VAL A 30 -4.25 13.37 3.62
CA VAL A 30 -4.33 12.17 4.47
C VAL A 30 -5.46 12.37 5.45
N LEU A 31 -6.35 11.38 5.56
CA LEU A 31 -7.51 11.40 6.44
C LEU A 31 -7.43 10.23 7.43
N ASP A 32 -7.41 10.54 8.71
CA ASP A 32 -7.50 9.57 9.81
C ASP A 32 -8.89 9.67 10.45
N ILE A 33 -9.65 8.57 10.36
CA ILE A 33 -11.02 8.48 10.86
C ILE A 33 -11.03 7.57 12.08
N GLY A 34 -11.08 8.16 13.26
CA GLY A 34 -11.10 7.43 14.52
C GLY A 34 -12.39 7.62 15.31
N SER A 35 -12.59 6.78 16.32
CA SER A 35 -13.75 6.86 17.21
C SER A 35 -13.79 8.12 18.09
N THR A 36 -12.64 8.74 18.34
CA THR A 36 -12.51 9.93 19.20
C THR A 36 -12.28 11.22 18.41
N LYS A 37 -11.66 11.12 17.25
CA LYS A 37 -11.29 12.25 16.40
C LYS A 37 -11.29 11.86 14.94
N VAL A 38 -11.53 12.84 14.09
CA VAL A 38 -11.28 12.81 12.64
C VAL A 38 -10.25 13.90 12.34
N VAL A 39 -9.17 13.53 11.63
CA VAL A 39 -8.08 14.45 11.30
C VAL A 39 -7.82 14.41 9.81
N CYS A 40 -7.74 15.58 9.20
CA CYS A 40 -7.27 15.74 7.82
C CYS A 40 -5.97 16.55 7.80
N LEU A 41 -4.96 16.03 7.12
CA LEU A 41 -3.71 16.73 6.84
C LEU A 41 -3.58 16.93 5.34
N ILE A 42 -3.23 18.14 4.92
CA ILE A 42 -2.85 18.44 3.55
C ILE A 42 -1.36 18.75 3.53
N ALA A 43 -0.61 18.02 2.71
CA ALA A 43 0.83 18.18 2.61
C ALA A 43 1.29 18.22 1.16
N ARG A 44 2.46 18.80 0.93
CA ARG A 44 3.18 18.80 -0.34
C ARG A 44 4.53 18.14 -0.14
N ILE A 45 4.95 17.34 -1.11
CA ILE A 45 6.33 16.85 -1.15
C ILE A 45 7.19 17.91 -1.82
N GLU A 46 8.17 18.43 -1.09
CA GLU A 46 9.16 19.38 -1.61
C GLU A 46 10.19 18.66 -2.49
N SER A 47 11.02 19.43 -3.20
CA SER A 47 12.01 18.89 -4.15
C SER A 47 13.07 17.99 -3.50
N ASP A 48 13.34 18.18 -2.22
CA ASP A 48 14.25 17.35 -1.40
C ASP A 48 13.59 16.06 -0.87
N GLY A 49 12.30 15.86 -1.15
CA GLY A 49 11.51 14.73 -0.65
C GLY A 49 10.90 14.93 0.73
N THR A 50 11.05 16.11 1.33
CA THR A 50 10.49 16.43 2.65
C THR A 50 8.99 16.77 2.53
N PRO A 51 8.09 16.17 3.33
CA PRO A 51 6.69 16.57 3.37
C PRO A 51 6.53 17.90 4.13
N ARG A 52 5.90 18.88 3.51
CA ARG A 52 5.49 20.14 4.13
C ARG A 52 3.99 20.15 4.36
N VAL A 53 3.56 20.32 5.60
CA VAL A 53 2.13 20.47 5.94
C VAL A 53 1.66 21.85 5.51
N LEU A 54 0.58 21.90 4.74
CA LEU A 54 -0.06 23.11 4.23
C LEU A 54 -1.35 23.42 4.98
N GLY A 55 -2.08 22.38 5.39
CA GLY A 55 -3.36 22.53 6.06
C GLY A 55 -3.62 21.39 7.05
N PHE A 56 -4.38 21.71 8.07
CA PHE A 56 -4.78 20.79 9.12
C PHE A 56 -6.25 21.05 9.49
N GLY A 57 -7.01 19.98 9.57
CA GLY A 57 -8.39 20.00 10.05
C GLY A 57 -8.61 18.93 11.11
N TRP A 58 -9.34 19.29 12.15
CA TRP A 58 -9.64 18.38 13.25
C TRP A 58 -11.11 18.50 13.65
N GLN A 59 -11.75 17.36 13.87
CA GLN A 59 -13.10 17.27 14.40
C GLN A 59 -13.18 16.18 15.47
N ARG A 60 -14.11 16.33 16.40
CA ARG A 60 -14.44 15.24 17.32
C ARG A 60 -15.02 14.07 16.54
N GLY A 61 -14.55 12.86 16.80
CA GLY A 61 -15.09 11.63 16.20
C GLY A 61 -16.54 11.44 16.60
N ARG A 62 -17.40 11.24 15.59
CA ARG A 62 -18.82 10.93 15.72
C ARG A 62 -19.16 9.87 14.69
N GLY A 63 -20.17 9.04 14.98
CA GLY A 63 -20.62 8.01 14.07
C GLY A 63 -19.67 6.82 13.93
N VAL A 64 -18.54 6.79 14.68
CA VAL A 64 -17.57 5.68 14.69
C VAL A 64 -17.34 5.26 16.14
N LYS A 65 -17.48 3.97 16.45
CA LYS A 65 -17.21 3.38 17.77
C LYS A 65 -16.43 2.09 17.62
N GLY A 66 -15.32 1.96 18.35
CA GLY A 66 -14.49 0.75 18.32
C GLY A 66 -14.00 0.39 16.93
N GLY A 67 -13.75 1.38 16.06
CA GLY A 67 -13.34 1.17 14.69
C GLY A 67 -14.48 0.84 13.71
N SER A 68 -15.73 0.72 14.15
CA SER A 68 -16.89 0.46 13.28
C SER A 68 -17.73 1.70 13.07
N VAL A 69 -18.25 1.91 11.86
CA VAL A 69 -19.20 2.98 11.56
C VAL A 69 -20.56 2.58 12.13
N THR A 70 -21.05 3.37 13.09
CA THR A 70 -22.33 3.17 13.75
C THR A 70 -23.41 4.15 13.30
N ASP A 71 -22.98 5.31 12.76
CA ASP A 71 -23.84 6.32 12.17
C ASP A 71 -23.10 6.99 11.01
N LEU A 72 -23.55 6.70 9.79
CA LEU A 72 -22.89 7.16 8.58
C LEU A 72 -23.01 8.68 8.39
N GLU A 73 -24.15 9.26 8.72
CA GLU A 73 -24.40 10.69 8.54
C GLU A 73 -23.56 11.54 9.51
N GLU A 74 -23.45 11.11 10.77
CA GLU A 74 -22.59 11.76 11.76
C GLU A 74 -21.10 11.63 11.37
N ALA A 75 -20.67 10.47 10.89
CA ALA A 75 -19.31 10.25 10.41
C ALA A 75 -19.01 11.15 9.20
N GLU A 76 -19.91 11.20 8.21
CA GLU A 76 -19.78 12.05 7.02
C GLU A 76 -19.67 13.54 7.40
N ARG A 77 -20.52 14.04 8.30
CA ARG A 77 -20.46 15.43 8.76
C ARG A 77 -19.11 15.77 9.41
N ALA A 78 -18.59 14.89 10.26
CA ALA A 78 -17.29 15.07 10.91
C ALA A 78 -16.15 15.06 9.88
N ILE A 79 -16.19 14.15 8.91
CA ILE A 79 -15.21 14.05 7.83
C ILE A 79 -15.22 15.32 6.97
N ARG A 80 -16.40 15.73 6.47
CA ARG A 80 -16.53 16.94 5.64
C ARG A 80 -16.02 18.19 6.37
N ALA A 81 -16.31 18.31 7.65
CA ALA A 81 -15.85 19.45 8.44
C ALA A 81 -14.33 19.44 8.63
N ALA A 82 -13.71 18.28 8.91
CA ALA A 82 -12.26 18.18 9.03
C ALA A 82 -11.54 18.46 7.70
N VAL A 83 -12.06 17.90 6.59
CA VAL A 83 -11.51 18.15 5.25
C VAL A 83 -11.64 19.63 4.88
N GLY A 84 -12.83 20.21 5.03
CA GLY A 84 -13.07 21.62 4.71
C GLY A 84 -12.15 22.58 5.48
N GLN A 85 -11.93 22.33 6.78
CA GLN A 85 -10.99 23.11 7.58
C GLN A 85 -9.54 23.00 7.08
N ALA A 86 -9.10 21.80 6.69
CA ALA A 86 -7.76 21.59 6.14
C ALA A 86 -7.60 22.28 4.78
N GLU A 87 -8.61 22.19 3.91
CA GLU A 87 -8.63 22.84 2.59
C GLU A 87 -8.61 24.37 2.69
N GLU A 88 -9.36 24.93 3.62
CA GLU A 88 -9.37 26.38 3.87
C GLU A 88 -7.99 26.86 4.35
N MET A 89 -7.35 26.14 5.29
CA MET A 89 -6.00 26.49 5.77
C MET A 89 -4.95 26.34 4.66
N ALA A 90 -5.08 25.33 3.78
CA ALA A 90 -4.13 25.06 2.71
C ALA A 90 -4.35 25.93 1.46
N ASP A 91 -5.44 26.69 1.42
CA ASP A 91 -5.94 27.39 0.20
C ASP A 91 -5.96 26.47 -1.03
N THR A 92 -6.48 25.25 -0.84
CA THR A 92 -6.44 24.21 -1.88
C THR A 92 -7.61 23.24 -1.72
N ARG A 93 -8.15 22.75 -2.84
CA ARG A 93 -9.15 21.68 -2.85
C ARG A 93 -8.49 20.33 -3.15
N LEU A 94 -8.89 19.31 -2.38
CA LEU A 94 -8.43 17.95 -2.59
C LEU A 94 -9.28 17.26 -3.66
N SER A 95 -8.61 16.64 -4.64
CA SER A 95 -9.24 15.74 -5.61
C SER A 95 -9.31 14.28 -5.12
N GLY A 96 -8.58 13.96 -4.07
CA GLY A 96 -8.53 12.64 -3.45
C GLY A 96 -7.74 12.69 -2.15
N VAL A 97 -7.98 11.70 -1.28
CA VAL A 97 -7.32 11.56 0.01
C VAL A 97 -6.81 10.13 0.21
N ILE A 98 -5.73 10.00 0.96
CA ILE A 98 -5.28 8.71 1.49
C ILE A 98 -5.97 8.52 2.83
N VAL A 99 -6.75 7.46 2.97
CA VAL A 99 -7.51 7.17 4.19
C VAL A 99 -6.82 6.04 4.95
N ASN A 100 -6.65 6.24 6.26
CA ASN A 100 -6.29 5.14 7.16
C ASN A 100 -7.55 4.35 7.51
N LEU A 101 -7.58 3.07 7.13
CA LEU A 101 -8.69 2.17 7.41
C LEU A 101 -8.39 1.37 8.68
N SER A 102 -9.10 1.66 9.76
CA SER A 102 -8.97 0.96 11.04
C SER A 102 -10.24 0.21 11.45
N CYS A 103 -11.27 0.23 10.60
CA CYS A 103 -12.55 -0.43 10.84
C CYS A 103 -12.58 -1.85 10.25
N GLY A 104 -13.53 -2.67 10.72
CA GLY A 104 -13.82 -3.97 10.14
C GLY A 104 -12.86 -5.09 10.53
N GLN A 105 -11.94 -4.87 11.47
CA GLN A 105 -10.94 -5.89 11.86
C GLN A 105 -10.21 -6.46 10.63
N PRO A 106 -9.44 -5.64 9.90
CA PRO A 106 -8.78 -6.10 8.68
C PRO A 106 -7.86 -7.28 8.99
N ASP A 107 -7.98 -8.32 8.20
CA ASP A 107 -7.08 -9.47 8.21
C ASP A 107 -6.07 -9.36 7.07
N SER A 108 -4.88 -9.89 7.29
CA SER A 108 -3.75 -9.76 6.39
C SER A 108 -3.10 -11.11 6.16
N ARG A 109 -3.05 -11.56 4.89
CA ARG A 109 -2.50 -12.86 4.51
C ARG A 109 -1.52 -12.72 3.36
N GLN A 110 -0.53 -13.59 3.33
CA GLN A 110 0.34 -13.74 2.17
C GLN A 110 -0.03 -15.02 1.40
N LEU A 111 -0.14 -14.88 0.08
CA LEU A 111 -0.40 -15.98 -0.84
C LEU A 111 0.70 -16.08 -1.89
N ASN A 112 1.02 -17.32 -2.26
CA ASN A 112 1.82 -17.60 -3.45
C ASN A 112 0.90 -18.13 -4.54
N ILE A 113 0.87 -17.45 -5.68
CA ILE A 113 0.09 -17.82 -6.87
C ILE A 113 1.07 -18.21 -7.95
N GLN A 114 0.90 -19.40 -8.52
CA GLN A 114 1.62 -19.83 -9.73
C GLN A 114 0.69 -19.70 -10.94
N TRP A 115 1.26 -19.22 -12.05
CA TRP A 115 0.54 -18.94 -13.28
C TRP A 115 1.33 -19.43 -14.49
N GLY A 116 0.71 -20.27 -15.34
CA GLY A 116 1.34 -20.75 -16.57
C GLY A 116 1.33 -19.67 -17.65
N ILE A 117 2.51 -19.36 -18.19
CA ILE A 117 2.69 -18.39 -19.28
C ILE A 117 2.91 -19.12 -20.61
N GLY A 118 3.65 -20.25 -20.59
CA GLY A 118 3.82 -21.11 -21.76
C GLY A 118 4.78 -20.56 -22.82
N GLY A 119 5.94 -20.05 -22.41
CA GLY A 119 7.01 -19.64 -23.32
C GLY A 119 6.77 -18.32 -24.07
N ARG A 120 5.79 -17.53 -23.65
CA ARG A 120 5.50 -16.21 -24.22
C ARG A 120 5.87 -15.06 -23.25
N ALA A 121 5.81 -13.84 -23.76
CA ALA A 121 5.98 -12.66 -22.91
C ALA A 121 4.82 -12.48 -21.93
N VAL A 122 5.15 -12.11 -20.69
CA VAL A 122 4.20 -11.75 -19.64
C VAL A 122 3.48 -10.45 -20.01
N THR A 123 2.17 -10.47 -19.93
CA THR A 123 1.30 -9.33 -20.23
C THR A 123 0.68 -8.71 -18.97
N GLU A 124 0.15 -7.50 -19.12
CA GLU A 124 -0.67 -6.87 -18.07
C GLU A 124 -1.91 -7.71 -17.72
N GLY A 125 -2.45 -8.44 -18.70
CA GLY A 125 -3.58 -9.35 -18.50
C GLY A 125 -3.24 -10.50 -17.55
N ASP A 126 -2.00 -11.05 -17.64
CA ASP A 126 -1.53 -12.10 -16.74
C ASP A 126 -1.41 -11.59 -15.30
N LEU A 127 -0.90 -10.37 -15.10
CA LEU A 127 -0.80 -9.77 -13.78
C LEU A 127 -2.19 -9.53 -13.16
N ARG A 128 -3.15 -9.07 -13.95
CA ARG A 128 -4.54 -8.92 -13.49
C ARG A 128 -5.17 -10.27 -13.14
N ALA A 129 -4.92 -11.30 -13.93
CA ALA A 129 -5.42 -12.65 -13.69
C ALA A 129 -4.88 -13.20 -12.36
N ILE A 130 -3.58 -13.03 -12.09
CA ILE A 130 -2.94 -13.43 -10.83
C ILE A 130 -3.57 -12.70 -9.63
N LEU A 131 -3.79 -11.38 -9.74
CA LEU A 131 -4.41 -10.60 -8.67
C LEU A 131 -5.87 -11.03 -8.42
N ASN A 132 -6.62 -11.31 -9.48
CA ASN A 132 -7.99 -11.80 -9.38
C ASN A 132 -8.05 -13.20 -8.74
N GLU A 133 -7.09 -14.08 -9.08
CA GLU A 133 -6.97 -15.39 -8.44
C GLU A 133 -6.65 -15.25 -6.95
N GLY A 134 -5.78 -14.31 -6.57
CA GLY A 134 -5.52 -13.97 -5.17
C GLY A 134 -6.80 -13.56 -4.44
N ARG A 135 -7.58 -12.64 -5.03
CA ARG A 135 -8.87 -12.21 -4.46
C ARG A 135 -9.83 -13.38 -4.29
N ARG A 136 -9.97 -14.22 -5.33
CA ARG A 136 -10.85 -15.39 -5.29
C ARG A 136 -10.48 -16.35 -4.16
N ARG A 137 -9.19 -16.56 -3.88
CA ARG A 137 -8.71 -17.45 -2.80
C ARG A 137 -8.86 -16.86 -1.40
N THR A 138 -9.02 -15.54 -1.29
CA THR A 138 -9.18 -14.86 0.01
C THR A 138 -10.62 -14.42 0.27
N THR A 139 -11.54 -14.60 -0.68
CA THR A 139 -12.95 -14.31 -0.46
C THR A 139 -13.51 -15.30 0.55
N GLU A 140 -13.92 -14.79 1.69
CA GLU A 140 -14.64 -15.50 2.76
C GLU A 140 -16.03 -14.86 2.92
N ASP A 141 -17.01 -15.63 3.40
CA ASP A 141 -18.33 -15.10 3.66
C ASP A 141 -18.29 -13.92 4.65
N GLY A 142 -18.82 -12.78 4.22
CA GLY A 142 -18.87 -11.56 5.02
C GLY A 142 -17.59 -10.72 5.00
N ARG A 143 -16.59 -11.07 4.18
CA ARG A 143 -15.35 -10.29 4.01
C ARG A 143 -15.12 -9.91 2.56
N GLU A 144 -14.64 -8.70 2.34
CA GLU A 144 -14.24 -8.20 1.03
C GLU A 144 -12.74 -7.91 0.97
N THR A 145 -12.10 -8.26 -0.13
CA THR A 145 -10.69 -7.90 -0.34
C THR A 145 -10.54 -6.40 -0.59
N VAL A 146 -9.93 -5.70 0.34
CA VAL A 146 -9.65 -4.26 0.26
C VAL A 146 -8.39 -4.01 -0.58
N HIS A 147 -7.33 -4.81 -0.36
CA HIS A 147 -6.07 -4.69 -1.10
C HIS A 147 -5.54 -6.04 -1.55
N ALA A 148 -4.99 -6.07 -2.76
CA ALA A 148 -4.21 -7.16 -3.32
C ALA A 148 -2.90 -6.57 -3.87
N ILE A 149 -1.81 -6.73 -3.14
CA ILE A 149 -0.54 -6.05 -3.40
C ILE A 149 0.52 -7.11 -3.76
N PRO A 150 1.11 -7.08 -4.96
CA PRO A 150 2.24 -7.94 -5.28
C PRO A 150 3.48 -7.50 -4.50
N LEU A 151 4.09 -8.43 -3.77
CA LEU A 151 5.33 -8.22 -3.02
C LEU A 151 6.57 -8.52 -3.86
N GLY A 152 6.41 -9.25 -4.96
CA GLY A 152 7.45 -9.62 -5.89
C GLY A 152 7.06 -10.84 -6.71
N PHE A 153 7.81 -11.07 -7.77
CA PHE A 153 7.57 -12.14 -8.71
C PHE A 153 8.79 -13.07 -8.81
N THR A 154 8.52 -14.31 -9.22
CA THR A 154 9.53 -15.29 -9.63
C THR A 154 9.21 -15.68 -11.06
N VAL A 155 10.15 -15.45 -11.97
CA VAL A 155 10.05 -15.77 -13.38
C VAL A 155 10.84 -17.06 -13.62
N ASP A 156 10.17 -18.15 -13.90
CA ASP A 156 10.70 -19.51 -13.90
C ASP A 156 11.46 -19.81 -12.58
N ALA A 157 12.78 -19.89 -12.62
CA ALA A 157 13.63 -20.11 -11.44
C ALA A 157 14.26 -18.82 -10.88
N THR A 158 13.96 -17.63 -11.43
CA THR A 158 14.56 -16.36 -11.05
C THR A 158 13.65 -15.60 -10.08
N PRO A 159 13.97 -15.54 -8.78
CA PRO A 159 13.18 -14.81 -7.80
C PRO A 159 13.55 -13.32 -7.77
N GLY A 160 12.73 -12.52 -7.08
CA GLY A 160 13.01 -11.11 -6.79
C GLY A 160 12.77 -10.17 -7.96
N VAL A 161 12.00 -10.57 -8.94
CA VAL A 161 11.60 -9.71 -10.06
C VAL A 161 10.51 -8.75 -9.57
N GLU A 162 10.74 -7.43 -9.73
CA GLU A 162 9.77 -6.40 -9.35
C GLU A 162 8.69 -6.19 -10.42
N ASP A 163 9.11 -6.23 -11.69
CA ASP A 163 8.21 -6.06 -12.84
C ASP A 163 8.51 -7.13 -13.90
N PRO A 164 7.66 -8.15 -14.04
CA PRO A 164 7.88 -9.24 -14.97
C PRO A 164 7.37 -8.96 -16.38
N ARG A 165 6.75 -7.80 -16.65
CA ARG A 165 6.16 -7.48 -17.95
C ARG A 165 7.18 -7.55 -19.06
N SER A 166 6.76 -8.11 -20.20
CA SER A 166 7.59 -8.35 -21.38
C SER A 166 8.71 -9.41 -21.21
N MET A 167 8.87 -10.02 -20.04
CA MET A 167 9.78 -11.14 -19.84
C MET A 167 9.15 -12.41 -20.42
N ILE A 168 9.94 -13.21 -21.13
CA ILE A 168 9.51 -14.50 -21.68
C ILE A 168 9.77 -15.58 -20.63
N CYS A 169 8.76 -16.40 -20.31
CA CYS A 169 8.89 -17.50 -19.36
C CYS A 169 7.82 -18.57 -19.57
N ASP A 170 8.04 -19.73 -18.98
CA ASP A 170 7.04 -20.79 -18.92
C ASP A 170 6.09 -20.59 -17.73
N THR A 171 6.62 -20.18 -16.59
CA THR A 171 5.87 -19.99 -15.35
C THR A 171 6.17 -18.65 -14.69
N LEU A 172 5.13 -18.05 -14.15
CA LEU A 172 5.21 -16.84 -13.34
C LEU A 172 4.62 -17.14 -11.97
N ALA A 173 5.41 -16.97 -10.91
CA ALA A 173 4.89 -17.01 -9.55
C ALA A 173 4.85 -15.61 -8.95
N ALA A 174 3.78 -15.29 -8.24
CA ALA A 174 3.63 -14.02 -7.53
C ALA A 174 3.40 -14.28 -6.04
N ARG A 175 4.11 -13.56 -5.20
CA ARG A 175 3.82 -13.45 -3.78
C ARG A 175 2.94 -12.23 -3.55
N LEU A 176 1.71 -12.44 -3.10
CA LEU A 176 0.70 -11.40 -2.88
C LEU A 176 0.49 -11.17 -1.39
N HIS A 177 0.36 -9.90 -1.02
CA HIS A 177 -0.17 -9.48 0.27
C HIS A 177 -1.63 -9.10 0.08
N MET A 178 -2.51 -9.84 0.74
CA MET A 178 -3.95 -9.67 0.68
C MET A 178 -4.43 -9.06 1.98
N VAL A 179 -5.31 -8.06 1.89
CA VAL A 179 -6.00 -7.46 3.04
C VAL A 179 -7.49 -7.53 2.79
N SER A 180 -8.24 -8.10 3.74
CA SER A 180 -9.70 -8.26 3.69
C SER A 180 -10.37 -7.80 4.97
#